data_b979ea4cdb75d459c1c9edadce862e75
#
_entry.id   b979ea4cdb75d459c1c9edadce862e75
#
_cell.length_a   1.000
_cell.length_b   1.000
_cell.length_c   1.000
_cell.angle_alpha   90.00
_cell.angle_beta   90.00
_cell.angle_gamma   90.00
#
_symmetry.space_group_name_H-M   'P 1'
#
loop_
_entity.id
_entity.type
_entity.pdbx_description
1 polymer ?
#
loop_
_entity_poly.entity_id
_entity_poly.type
_entity_poly.pdbx_seq_one_letter_code
_entity_poly.pdbx_strand_id
1 'polypeptide(L)'
;YLCQTKNIITIKMTQEDDIKNAIDVMRKGGVILYPTDTVWGIGCDATDEKAVARVYEIKKRNDSKALICLVDSDARLQRYVRNVPNVAWDLMELATKPTTIIFDQAVNLAPNLIAEDGSIAMRITKEPFSKMLCYRFQKPIVSTSANISGEPAAQNYCDLSPELIDAVDYVCHTRRQEHKPHTPSSIIKLTNEGVVTIIRP
;
A
#
# COMPACT_ATOMS: atom_id res chain seq x y z
N TYR A 1 5.53 -5.70 55.19
CA TYR A 1 5.64 -4.86 53.99
C TYR A 1 5.07 -5.66 52.82
N LEU A 2 3.81 -5.37 52.48
CA LEU A 2 3.11 -5.95 51.32
C LEU A 2 3.56 -5.18 50.08
N CYS A 3 4.32 -5.84 49.24
CA CYS A 3 4.65 -5.36 47.89
C CYS A 3 3.39 -5.47 47.02
N GLN A 4 2.69 -4.35 46.79
CA GLN A 4 1.60 -4.28 45.81
C GLN A 4 2.21 -4.33 44.43
N THR A 5 2.21 -5.49 43.81
CA THR A 5 2.45 -5.65 42.38
C THR A 5 1.31 -4.96 41.61
N LYS A 6 1.60 -3.77 41.09
CA LYS A 6 0.71 -3.11 40.13
C LYS A 6 0.59 -4.02 38.92
N ASN A 7 -0.57 -4.64 38.77
CA ASN A 7 -0.95 -5.30 37.51
C ASN A 7 -0.98 -4.23 36.41
N ILE A 8 0.12 -4.10 35.68
CA ILE A 8 0.15 -3.35 34.43
C ILE A 8 -0.64 -4.18 33.44
N ILE A 9 -1.92 -3.86 33.24
CA ILE A 9 -2.72 -4.41 32.16
C ILE A 9 -2.07 -3.88 30.87
N THR A 10 -1.21 -4.68 30.27
CA THR A 10 -0.73 -4.41 28.91
C THR A 10 -1.92 -4.60 27.97
N ILE A 11 -2.61 -3.50 27.62
CA ILE A 11 -3.68 -3.52 26.63
C ILE A 11 -3.03 -3.94 25.33
N LYS A 12 -3.29 -5.17 24.91
CA LYS A 12 -2.80 -5.69 23.62
C LYS A 12 -3.54 -4.95 22.52
N MET A 13 -2.81 -4.21 21.69
CA MET A 13 -3.35 -3.53 20.50
C MET A 13 -4.14 -4.54 19.65
N THR A 14 -5.42 -4.26 19.40
CA THR A 14 -6.23 -5.08 18.51
C THR A 14 -5.97 -4.70 17.05
N GLN A 15 -6.27 -5.60 16.11
CA GLN A 15 -6.19 -5.26 14.68
C GLN A 15 -7.12 -4.10 14.32
N GLU A 16 -8.24 -3.97 15.02
CA GLU A 16 -9.21 -2.89 14.80
C GLU A 16 -8.65 -1.53 15.24
N ASP A 17 -8.00 -1.48 16.41
CA ASP A 17 -7.32 -0.28 16.89
C ASP A 17 -6.16 0.10 15.98
N ASP A 18 -5.41 -0.88 15.50
CA ASP A 18 -4.29 -0.68 14.58
C ASP A 18 -4.74 -0.03 13.26
N ILE A 19 -5.82 -0.54 12.67
CA ILE A 19 -6.44 0.02 11.47
C ILE A 19 -6.94 1.46 11.74
N LYS A 20 -7.61 1.69 12.86
CA LYS A 20 -8.10 3.02 13.24
C LYS A 20 -6.95 4.02 13.35
N ASN A 21 -5.88 3.67 14.05
CA ASN A 21 -4.71 4.53 14.22
C ASN A 21 -4.04 4.85 12.88
N ALA A 22 -3.85 3.85 12.02
CA ALA A 22 -3.31 4.03 10.68
C ALA A 22 -4.17 5.00 9.84
N ILE A 23 -5.49 4.87 9.89
CA ILE A 23 -6.44 5.75 9.20
C ILE A 23 -6.35 7.18 9.75
N ASP A 24 -6.32 7.35 11.06
CA ASP A 24 -6.25 8.67 11.70
C ASP A 24 -4.96 9.41 11.31
N VAL A 25 -3.84 8.69 11.18
CA VAL A 25 -2.57 9.22 10.71
C VAL A 25 -2.67 9.63 9.24
N MET A 26 -3.15 8.75 8.36
CA MET A 26 -3.27 9.07 6.92
C MET A 26 -4.24 10.22 6.64
N ARG A 27 -5.34 10.35 7.39
CA ARG A 27 -6.29 11.47 7.28
C ARG A 27 -5.67 12.83 7.62
N LYS A 28 -4.59 12.83 8.39
CA LYS A 28 -3.82 14.02 8.75
C LYS A 28 -2.64 14.27 7.78
N GLY A 29 -2.57 13.55 6.66
CA GLY A 29 -1.47 13.62 5.69
C GLY A 29 -0.22 12.86 6.11
N GLY A 30 -0.33 11.96 7.09
CA GLY A 30 0.79 11.16 7.57
C GLY A 30 1.09 9.94 6.69
N VAL A 31 2.28 9.39 6.89
CA VAL A 31 2.82 8.21 6.21
C VAL A 31 2.88 7.04 7.21
N ILE A 32 2.52 5.85 6.74
CA ILE A 32 2.49 4.64 7.56
C ILE A 32 3.39 3.55 7.00
N LEU A 33 3.90 2.66 7.87
CA LEU A 33 4.41 1.33 7.52
C LEU A 33 3.36 0.28 7.87
N TYR A 34 3.02 -0.59 6.92
CA TYR A 34 1.95 -1.55 7.11
C TYR A 34 2.17 -2.87 6.33
N PRO A 35 1.62 -3.99 6.82
CA PRO A 35 1.67 -5.27 6.12
C PRO A 35 0.70 -5.28 4.93
N THR A 36 1.12 -5.92 3.84
CA THR A 36 0.31 -6.10 2.63
C THR A 36 0.24 -7.59 2.23
N ASP A 37 -0.40 -7.86 1.11
CA ASP A 37 -0.44 -9.17 0.46
C ASP A 37 0.89 -9.57 -0.21
N THR A 38 1.86 -8.69 -0.19
CA THR A 38 3.22 -8.92 -0.70
C THR A 38 4.25 -8.68 0.42
N VAL A 39 5.07 -7.67 0.31
CA VAL A 39 6.06 -7.25 1.31
C VAL A 39 5.50 -6.15 2.21
N TRP A 40 6.17 -5.81 3.30
CA TRP A 40 5.84 -4.61 4.06
C TRP A 40 5.90 -3.38 3.18
N GLY A 41 4.91 -2.49 3.34
CA GLY A 41 4.73 -1.33 2.50
C GLY A 41 4.83 -0.01 3.26
N ILE A 42 5.27 1.03 2.54
CA ILE A 42 5.09 2.43 2.92
C ILE A 42 3.81 2.91 2.26
N GLY A 43 2.92 3.55 3.01
CA GLY A 43 1.64 4.03 2.49
C GLY A 43 1.23 5.38 3.00
N CYS A 44 0.39 6.05 2.21
CA CYS A 44 -0.27 7.31 2.55
C CYS A 44 -1.57 7.46 1.75
N ASP A 45 -2.33 8.52 1.98
CA ASP A 45 -3.48 8.90 1.13
C ASP A 45 -3.00 9.16 -0.31
N ALA A 46 -3.45 8.35 -1.26
CA ALA A 46 -3.10 8.50 -2.69
C ALA A 46 -3.73 9.74 -3.35
N THR A 47 -4.60 10.46 -2.64
CA THR A 47 -5.21 11.71 -3.12
C THR A 47 -4.55 12.96 -2.53
N ASP A 48 -3.58 12.80 -1.62
CA ASP A 48 -2.86 13.88 -0.97
C ASP A 48 -1.46 14.03 -1.57
N GLU A 49 -1.27 15.08 -2.37
CA GLU A 49 -0.01 15.37 -3.06
C GLU A 49 1.17 15.55 -2.10
N LYS A 50 0.94 16.16 -0.92
CA LYS A 50 2.00 16.36 0.07
C LYS A 50 2.41 15.05 0.73
N ALA A 51 1.45 14.19 1.05
CA ALA A 51 1.72 12.88 1.61
C ALA A 51 2.47 11.99 0.60
N VAL A 52 2.09 12.03 -0.68
CA VAL A 52 2.78 11.31 -1.77
C VAL A 52 4.22 11.82 -1.93
N ALA A 53 4.44 13.15 -1.96
CA ALA A 53 5.79 13.73 -2.04
C ALA A 53 6.67 13.25 -0.88
N ARG A 54 6.12 13.21 0.34
CA ARG A 54 6.84 12.70 1.50
C ARG A 54 7.23 11.22 1.38
N VAL A 55 6.41 10.38 0.75
CA VAL A 55 6.79 8.98 0.46
C VAL A 55 7.98 8.91 -0.48
N TYR A 56 8.04 9.75 -1.52
CA TYR A 56 9.21 9.84 -2.41
C TYR A 56 10.47 10.28 -1.66
N GLU A 57 10.38 11.29 -0.80
CA GLU A 57 11.48 11.76 0.04
C GLU A 57 12.01 10.65 0.96
N ILE A 58 11.14 9.97 1.71
CA ILE A 58 11.50 8.87 2.62
C ILE A 58 12.23 7.77 1.85
N LYS A 59 11.78 7.44 0.64
CA LYS A 59 12.42 6.43 -0.20
C LYS A 59 13.69 6.90 -0.89
N LYS A 60 14.05 8.18 -0.79
CA LYS A 60 15.13 8.79 -1.60
C LYS A 60 14.98 8.46 -3.09
N ARG A 61 13.75 8.54 -3.59
CA ARG A 61 13.36 8.09 -4.92
C ARG A 61 13.01 9.28 -5.79
N ASN A 62 13.54 9.32 -7.02
CA ASN A 62 13.10 10.29 -8.02
C ASN A 62 11.67 9.95 -8.48
N ASP A 63 10.85 10.96 -8.73
CA ASP A 63 9.42 10.88 -9.08
C ASP A 63 9.10 10.07 -10.35
N SER A 64 10.12 9.76 -11.16
CA SER A 64 9.98 9.07 -12.45
C SER A 64 9.51 7.61 -12.39
N LYS A 65 9.44 7.00 -11.21
CA LYS A 65 8.99 5.60 -11.07
C LYS A 65 7.66 5.56 -10.32
N ALA A 66 6.59 5.22 -11.03
CA ALA A 66 5.24 5.11 -10.49
C ALA A 66 5.17 4.28 -9.19
N LEU A 67 4.41 4.78 -8.21
CA LEU A 67 4.02 4.05 -7.02
C LEU A 67 2.75 3.26 -7.31
N ILE A 68 2.52 2.18 -6.55
CA ILE A 68 1.30 1.37 -6.66
C ILE A 68 0.26 1.92 -5.70
N CYS A 69 -1.02 1.88 -6.08
CA CYS A 69 -2.14 2.16 -5.20
C CYS A 69 -2.90 0.87 -4.86
N LEU A 70 -3.19 0.64 -3.58
CA LEU A 70 -4.09 -0.41 -3.12
C LEU A 70 -5.52 0.12 -2.99
N VAL A 71 -6.47 -0.72 -3.37
CA VAL A 71 -7.91 -0.54 -3.15
C VAL A 71 -8.54 -1.81 -2.63
N ASP A 72 -9.73 -1.69 -2.03
CA ASP A 72 -10.47 -2.80 -1.42
C ASP A 72 -11.37 -3.57 -2.40
N SER A 73 -11.75 -2.95 -3.51
CA SER A 73 -12.78 -3.48 -4.39
C SER A 73 -12.76 -2.89 -5.81
N ASP A 74 -13.46 -3.56 -6.73
CA ASP A 74 -13.68 -3.15 -8.12
C ASP A 74 -14.37 -1.78 -8.19
N ALA A 75 -15.42 -1.59 -7.39
CA ALA A 75 -16.16 -0.34 -7.30
C ALA A 75 -15.27 0.83 -6.84
N ARG A 76 -14.26 0.54 -5.99
CA ARG A 76 -13.28 1.53 -5.58
C ARG A 76 -12.32 1.84 -6.72
N LEU A 77 -11.80 0.83 -7.41
CA LEU A 77 -10.88 0.99 -8.54
C LEU A 77 -11.48 1.86 -9.63
N GLN A 78 -12.74 1.62 -10.02
CA GLN A 78 -13.45 2.37 -11.06
C GLN A 78 -13.59 3.87 -10.78
N ARG A 79 -13.43 4.33 -9.54
CA ARG A 79 -13.44 5.76 -9.20
C ARG A 79 -12.15 6.46 -9.55
N TYR A 80 -11.06 5.70 -9.79
CA TYR A 80 -9.71 6.23 -9.96
C TYR A 80 -9.08 5.87 -11.31
N VAL A 81 -9.78 5.08 -12.10
CA VAL A 81 -9.45 4.77 -13.50
C VAL A 81 -10.68 5.06 -14.35
N ARG A 82 -10.54 5.91 -15.35
CA ARG A 82 -11.70 6.37 -16.16
C ARG A 82 -12.35 5.23 -16.94
N ASN A 83 -11.52 4.42 -17.61
CA ASN A 83 -11.97 3.27 -18.38
C ASN A 83 -11.21 2.04 -17.90
N VAL A 84 -11.92 1.09 -17.30
CA VAL A 84 -11.36 -0.21 -16.93
C VAL A 84 -11.83 -1.23 -17.97
N PRO A 85 -10.92 -1.75 -18.81
CA PRO A 85 -11.27 -2.76 -19.80
C PRO A 85 -11.83 -4.02 -19.15
N ASN A 86 -12.82 -4.67 -19.77
CA ASN A 86 -13.48 -5.87 -19.20
C ASN A 86 -12.48 -6.98 -18.88
N VAL A 87 -11.45 -7.17 -19.70
CA VAL A 87 -10.39 -8.16 -19.49
C VAL A 87 -9.65 -7.95 -18.16
N ALA A 88 -9.66 -6.73 -17.59
CA ALA A 88 -9.04 -6.47 -16.27
C ALA A 88 -9.69 -7.30 -15.17
N TRP A 89 -11.01 -7.48 -15.23
CA TRP A 89 -11.76 -8.23 -14.21
C TRP A 89 -11.39 -9.71 -14.26
N ASP A 90 -11.33 -10.29 -15.45
CA ASP A 90 -10.90 -11.68 -15.65
C ASP A 90 -9.46 -11.88 -15.14
N LEU A 91 -8.55 -10.96 -15.49
CA LEU A 91 -7.16 -11.02 -15.02
C LEU A 91 -7.03 -10.94 -13.49
N MET A 92 -7.83 -10.10 -12.82
CA MET A 92 -7.81 -9.97 -11.36
C MET A 92 -8.50 -11.15 -10.66
N GLU A 93 -9.55 -11.72 -11.24
CA GLU A 93 -10.25 -12.88 -10.71
C GLU A 93 -9.41 -14.15 -10.80
N LEU A 94 -8.84 -14.41 -11.99
CA LEU A 94 -8.03 -15.60 -12.27
C LEU A 94 -6.62 -15.54 -11.67
N ALA A 95 -6.18 -14.37 -11.17
CA ALA A 95 -4.86 -14.23 -10.58
C ALA A 95 -4.69 -15.09 -9.33
N THR A 96 -3.74 -16.04 -9.39
CA THR A 96 -3.36 -16.92 -8.28
C THR A 96 -2.38 -16.29 -7.30
N LYS A 97 -1.78 -15.16 -7.66
CA LYS A 97 -0.84 -14.36 -6.85
C LYS A 97 -1.22 -12.88 -6.92
N PRO A 98 -0.72 -12.05 -5.97
CA PRO A 98 -0.97 -10.61 -6.03
C PRO A 98 -0.55 -10.02 -7.37
N THR A 99 -1.48 -9.42 -8.07
CA THR A 99 -1.28 -8.86 -9.42
C THR A 99 -1.62 -7.37 -9.41
N THR A 100 -0.68 -6.58 -9.86
CA THR A 100 -0.81 -5.13 -10.06
C THR A 100 -1.03 -4.87 -11.53
N ILE A 101 -2.04 -4.05 -11.85
CA ILE A 101 -2.33 -3.65 -13.23
C ILE A 101 -2.02 -2.16 -13.38
N ILE A 102 -1.23 -1.81 -14.40
CA ILE A 102 -1.03 -0.43 -14.82
C ILE A 102 -2.14 -0.12 -15.81
N PHE A 103 -3.01 0.82 -15.42
CA PHE A 103 -4.12 1.32 -16.24
C PHE A 103 -3.77 2.67 -16.85
N ASP A 104 -4.30 2.91 -18.03
CA ASP A 104 -4.35 4.24 -18.61
C ASP A 104 -5.39 5.13 -17.91
N GLN A 105 -5.30 6.45 -18.12
CA GLN A 105 -6.31 7.43 -17.71
C GLN A 105 -6.67 7.42 -16.21
N ALA A 106 -5.66 7.58 -15.37
CA ALA A 106 -5.84 7.84 -13.93
C ALA A 106 -6.67 9.11 -13.68
N VAL A 107 -7.57 9.06 -12.69
CA VAL A 107 -8.40 10.21 -12.27
C VAL A 107 -8.48 10.26 -10.75
N ASN A 108 -8.78 11.45 -10.20
CA ASN A 108 -9.05 11.67 -8.77
C ASN A 108 -7.90 11.27 -7.83
N LEU A 109 -6.66 11.22 -8.31
CA LEU A 109 -5.44 10.94 -7.55
C LEU A 109 -4.57 12.20 -7.46
N ALA A 110 -3.60 12.19 -6.55
CA ALA A 110 -2.58 13.23 -6.45
C ALA A 110 -1.80 13.34 -7.78
N PRO A 111 -1.58 14.56 -8.32
CA PRO A 111 -0.92 14.76 -9.63
C PRO A 111 0.48 14.11 -9.70
N ASN A 112 1.25 14.20 -8.62
CA ASN A 112 2.60 13.64 -8.52
C ASN A 112 2.63 12.11 -8.38
N LEU A 113 1.48 11.44 -8.37
CA LEU A 113 1.35 9.98 -8.35
C LEU A 113 1.06 9.42 -9.75
N ILE A 114 0.49 10.24 -10.62
CA ILE A 114 0.12 9.86 -11.99
C ILE A 114 1.37 9.95 -12.86
N ALA A 115 1.63 8.91 -13.66
CA ALA A 115 2.74 8.91 -14.59
C ALA A 115 2.54 9.93 -15.71
N GLU A 116 3.63 10.34 -16.39
CA GLU A 116 3.58 11.32 -17.48
C GLU A 116 2.65 10.92 -18.63
N ASP A 117 2.51 9.61 -18.88
CA ASP A 117 1.57 9.07 -19.87
C ASP A 117 0.11 8.99 -19.36
N GLY A 118 -0.17 9.51 -18.16
CA GLY A 118 -1.48 9.46 -17.52
C GLY A 118 -1.81 8.12 -16.88
N SER A 119 -0.88 7.17 -16.83
CA SER A 119 -1.13 5.85 -16.28
C SER A 119 -0.93 5.79 -14.76
N ILE A 120 -1.51 4.77 -14.15
CA ILE A 120 -1.42 4.45 -12.72
C ILE A 120 -1.38 2.95 -12.47
N ALA A 121 -0.54 2.50 -11.55
CA ALA A 121 -0.50 1.12 -11.10
C ALA A 121 -1.47 0.89 -9.94
N MET A 122 -2.45 0.01 -10.12
CA MET A 122 -3.47 -0.28 -9.13
C MET A 122 -3.49 -1.78 -8.79
N ARG A 123 -3.81 -2.10 -7.53
CA ARG A 123 -4.04 -3.48 -7.10
C ARG A 123 -5.21 -3.56 -6.13
N ILE A 124 -6.14 -4.47 -6.38
CA ILE A 124 -7.16 -4.84 -5.40
C ILE A 124 -6.52 -5.84 -4.43
N THR A 125 -6.34 -5.41 -3.19
CA THR A 125 -5.74 -6.30 -2.19
C THR A 125 -6.76 -7.31 -1.66
N LYS A 126 -6.33 -8.58 -1.56
CA LYS A 126 -7.13 -9.69 -1.00
C LYS A 126 -6.73 -10.00 0.45
N GLU A 127 -5.63 -9.44 0.94
CA GLU A 127 -5.13 -9.66 2.31
C GLU A 127 -6.03 -8.95 3.34
N PRO A 128 -6.45 -9.63 4.43
CA PRO A 128 -7.51 -9.13 5.31
C PRO A 128 -7.22 -7.77 5.95
N PHE A 129 -5.99 -7.52 6.41
CA PHE A 129 -5.64 -6.26 7.07
C PHE A 129 -5.66 -5.09 6.08
N SER A 130 -4.89 -5.20 5.00
CA SER A 130 -4.80 -4.14 4.00
C SER A 130 -6.13 -3.90 3.27
N LYS A 131 -6.93 -4.95 3.05
CA LYS A 131 -8.28 -4.84 2.50
C LYS A 131 -9.19 -4.05 3.43
N MET A 132 -9.22 -4.38 4.73
CA MET A 132 -10.03 -3.67 5.72
C MET A 132 -9.55 -2.22 5.91
N LEU A 133 -8.23 -2.00 5.85
CA LEU A 133 -7.64 -0.67 5.91
C LEU A 133 -8.14 0.20 4.73
N CYS A 134 -8.04 -0.29 3.48
CA CYS A 134 -8.55 0.40 2.30
C CYS A 134 -10.07 0.63 2.38
N TYR A 135 -10.83 -0.40 2.80
CA TYR A 135 -12.28 -0.33 2.94
C TYR A 135 -12.72 0.77 3.91
N ARG A 136 -12.11 0.84 5.11
CA ARG A 136 -12.46 1.86 6.12
C ARG A 136 -11.90 3.25 5.81
N PHE A 137 -10.75 3.33 5.15
CA PHE A 137 -10.16 4.60 4.71
C PHE A 137 -10.97 5.25 3.60
N GLN A 138 -11.68 4.47 2.78
CA GLN A 138 -12.57 4.90 1.69
C GLN A 138 -11.86 5.59 0.51
N LYS A 139 -10.53 5.55 0.44
CA LYS A 139 -9.69 6.08 -0.62
C LYS A 139 -8.59 5.08 -0.97
N PRO A 140 -7.92 5.21 -2.12
CA PRO A 140 -6.74 4.42 -2.42
C PRO A 140 -5.59 4.77 -1.47
N ILE A 141 -4.81 3.76 -1.12
CA ILE A 141 -3.62 3.92 -0.29
C ILE A 141 -2.39 3.68 -1.17
N VAL A 142 -1.46 4.62 -1.20
CA VAL A 142 -0.15 4.38 -1.80
C VAL A 142 0.48 3.14 -1.17
N SER A 143 1.07 2.29 -1.98
CA SER A 143 1.73 1.07 -1.53
C SER A 143 3.03 0.88 -2.31
N THR A 144 4.13 1.12 -1.65
CA THR A 144 5.46 0.83 -2.19
C THR A 144 6.24 0.01 -1.16
N SER A 145 7.18 -0.81 -1.61
CA SER A 145 7.98 -1.64 -0.70
C SER A 145 8.69 -0.78 0.37
N ALA A 146 8.71 -1.29 1.61
CA ALA A 146 9.32 -0.63 2.76
C ALA A 146 10.84 -0.79 2.75
N ASN A 147 11.50 -0.05 1.86
CA ASN A 147 12.96 0.03 1.71
C ASN A 147 13.35 1.38 1.10
N ILE A 148 14.56 1.81 1.34
CA ILE A 148 15.19 2.88 0.56
C ILE A 148 15.39 2.39 -0.88
N SER A 149 15.24 3.27 -1.87
CA SER A 149 15.39 2.88 -3.28
C SER A 149 16.76 2.27 -3.56
N GLY A 150 16.76 1.09 -4.18
CA GLY A 150 17.98 0.32 -4.46
C GLY A 150 18.33 -0.74 -3.42
N GLU A 151 17.73 -0.70 -2.23
CA GLU A 151 17.90 -1.72 -1.20
C GLU A 151 16.87 -2.87 -1.36
N PRO A 152 17.13 -4.05 -0.76
CA PRO A 152 16.16 -5.14 -0.72
C PRO A 152 14.87 -4.71 0.01
N ALA A 153 13.72 -5.19 -0.47
CA ALA A 153 12.43 -4.95 0.18
C ALA A 153 12.32 -5.76 1.48
N ALA A 154 11.82 -5.11 2.56
CA ALA A 154 11.53 -5.77 3.82
C ALA A 154 10.41 -6.79 3.65
N GLN A 155 10.73 -8.07 3.78
CA GLN A 155 9.74 -9.15 3.71
C GLN A 155 8.91 -9.25 4.99
N ASN A 156 9.54 -8.97 6.12
CA ASN A 156 8.95 -9.03 7.46
C ASN A 156 9.23 -7.73 8.23
N TYR A 157 8.55 -7.56 9.35
CA TYR A 157 8.78 -6.41 10.24
C TYR A 157 10.24 -6.30 10.72
N CYS A 158 10.88 -7.43 11.01
CA CYS A 158 12.27 -7.46 11.48
C CYS A 158 13.29 -7.01 10.44
N ASP A 159 12.91 -6.96 9.16
CA ASP A 159 13.77 -6.50 8.06
C ASP A 159 13.68 -4.99 7.83
N LEU A 160 12.75 -4.30 8.53
CA LEU A 160 12.60 -2.85 8.41
C LEU A 160 13.81 -2.14 9.01
N SER A 161 14.40 -1.22 8.27
CA SER A 161 15.50 -0.42 8.79
C SER A 161 15.00 0.57 9.85
N PRO A 162 15.79 0.85 10.91
CA PRO A 162 15.46 1.88 11.88
C PRO A 162 15.20 3.25 11.23
N GLU A 163 15.97 3.60 10.19
CA GLU A 163 15.79 4.85 9.44
C GLU A 163 14.36 4.99 8.88
N LEU A 164 13.79 3.90 8.33
CA LEU A 164 12.41 3.92 7.82
C LEU A 164 11.38 3.99 8.94
N ILE A 165 11.61 3.28 10.04
CA ILE A 165 10.72 3.29 11.20
C ILE A 165 10.61 4.71 11.77
N ASP A 166 11.73 5.43 11.87
CA ASP A 166 11.81 6.78 12.41
C ASP A 166 11.26 7.84 11.43
N ALA A 167 11.26 7.56 10.12
CA ALA A 167 10.84 8.51 9.09
C ALA A 167 9.31 8.57 8.88
N VAL A 168 8.55 7.60 9.37
CA VAL A 168 7.09 7.52 9.20
C VAL A 168 6.35 7.94 10.48
N ASP A 169 5.06 8.28 10.34
CA ASP A 169 4.25 8.74 11.48
C ASP A 169 3.59 7.58 12.25
N TYR A 170 3.47 6.42 11.64
CA TYR A 170 2.90 5.24 12.28
C TYR A 170 3.43 3.94 11.66
N VAL A 171 3.75 2.99 12.53
CA VAL A 171 4.11 1.62 12.14
C VAL A 171 3.07 0.66 12.68
N CYS A 172 2.32 0.01 11.80
CA CYS A 172 1.28 -0.94 12.17
C CYS A 172 1.81 -2.06 13.06
N HIS A 173 1.00 -2.51 14.01
CA HIS A 173 1.33 -3.59 14.95
C HIS A 173 0.98 -4.97 14.39
N THR A 174 -0.01 -5.04 13.51
CA THR A 174 -0.49 -6.28 12.90
C THR A 174 0.64 -6.95 12.11
N ARG A 175 0.76 -8.27 12.26
CA ARG A 175 1.74 -9.12 11.58
C ARG A 175 3.22 -8.83 11.87
N ARG A 176 3.58 -8.11 12.95
CA ARG A 176 4.99 -7.89 13.33
C ARG A 176 5.74 -9.17 13.71
N GLN A 177 5.03 -10.22 14.12
CA GLN A 177 5.61 -11.50 14.50
C GLN A 177 5.61 -12.53 13.36
N GLU A 178 5.22 -12.12 12.17
CA GLU A 178 5.25 -12.98 10.99
C GLU A 178 6.66 -13.04 10.41
N HIS A 179 7.11 -14.24 10.08
CA HIS A 179 8.44 -14.53 9.53
C HIS A 179 8.34 -15.32 8.20
N LYS A 180 7.20 -15.22 7.51
CA LYS A 180 7.03 -15.90 6.23
C LYS A 180 7.70 -15.09 5.11
N PRO A 181 8.36 -15.78 4.16
CA PRO A 181 8.84 -15.09 2.97
C PRO A 181 7.68 -14.60 2.12
N HIS A 182 7.80 -13.39 1.62
CA HIS A 182 6.84 -12.77 0.73
C HIS A 182 7.51 -12.36 -0.57
N THR A 183 6.77 -12.44 -1.67
CA THR A 183 7.26 -12.03 -2.99
C THR A 183 6.50 -10.78 -3.47
N PRO A 184 7.16 -9.91 -4.24
CA PRO A 184 6.48 -8.79 -4.91
C PRO A 184 5.36 -9.27 -5.82
N SER A 185 4.38 -8.39 -6.09
CA SER A 185 3.29 -8.68 -7.04
C SER A 185 3.82 -8.87 -8.46
N SER A 186 3.09 -9.64 -9.27
CA SER A 186 3.21 -9.49 -10.73
C SER A 186 2.77 -8.10 -11.15
N ILE A 187 3.33 -7.59 -12.25
CA ILE A 187 2.92 -6.30 -12.83
C ILE A 187 2.64 -6.50 -14.31
N ILE A 188 1.46 -6.10 -14.73
CA ILE A 188 1.05 -6.08 -16.13
C ILE A 188 0.60 -4.66 -16.50
N LYS A 189 0.84 -4.23 -17.73
CA LYS A 189 0.24 -3.02 -18.31
C LYS A 189 -0.94 -3.44 -19.16
N LEU A 190 -2.07 -2.77 -18.98
CA LEU A 190 -3.30 -3.01 -19.71
C LEU A 190 -3.75 -1.69 -20.35
N THR A 191 -3.75 -1.62 -21.70
CA THR A 191 -4.24 -0.45 -22.40
C THR A 191 -5.76 -0.43 -22.47
N ASN A 192 -6.34 0.72 -22.78
CA ASN A 192 -7.78 0.87 -22.97
C ASN A 192 -8.35 -0.02 -24.09
N GLU A 193 -7.50 -0.39 -25.09
CA GLU A 193 -7.85 -1.30 -26.18
C GLU A 193 -7.76 -2.78 -25.79
N GLY A 194 -7.39 -3.06 -24.53
CA GLY A 194 -7.30 -4.44 -24.01
C GLY A 194 -5.97 -5.14 -24.30
N VAL A 195 -4.94 -4.42 -24.73
CA VAL A 195 -3.60 -5.01 -24.94
C VAL A 195 -2.92 -5.23 -23.60
N VAL A 196 -2.49 -6.47 -23.35
CA VAL A 196 -1.81 -6.90 -22.11
C VAL A 196 -0.31 -7.01 -22.36
N THR A 197 0.49 -6.36 -21.53
CA THR A 197 1.96 -6.45 -21.54
C THR A 197 2.46 -6.84 -20.16
N ILE A 198 3.26 -7.90 -20.05
CA ILE A 198 3.87 -8.33 -18.79
C ILE A 198 5.10 -7.48 -18.53
N ILE A 199 5.09 -6.72 -17.42
CA ILE A 199 6.20 -5.88 -16.97
C ILE A 199 7.07 -6.65 -15.97
N ARG A 200 6.42 -7.42 -15.09
CA ARG A 200 7.07 -8.31 -14.11
C ARG A 200 6.19 -9.54 -13.88
N PRO A 201 6.71 -10.76 -14.07
CA PRO A 201 5.97 -12.01 -13.88
C PRO A 201 5.68 -12.32 -12.40
#